data_edf8b1041a74228e2be22568ea12476f
#
_entry.id   edf8b1041a74228e2be22568ea12476f
#
_cell.length_a   1.000
_cell.length_b   1.000
_cell.length_c   1.000
_cell.angle_alpha   90.00
_cell.angle_beta   90.00
_cell.angle_gamma   90.00
#
_symmetry.space_group_name_H-M   'P 1'
#
loop_
_entity.id
_entity.type
_entity.pdbx_description
1 polymer ?
#
loop_
_entity_poly.entity_id
_entity_poly.type
_entity_poly.pdbx_seq_one_letter_code
_entity_poly.pdbx_strand_id
1 'polypeptide(L)'
;MLIDKQQIRRRFERAAATYDRQAVIQERVAARLLALLAAHGPAAPRRVLEIGCCTGLLTRQVLERHGTITEMVVNDLVDSFRSRVLARCSQPGTALSFLAGDIEQTGIPGRFDLIISSSTFHWFHDLATVLARLRRHLQGEGCLAFAMYGPDNLREIRQLTGIGLEYPDVGALRAMVERHFRVVACEERLETLVFADAMAVLQHLRQTGVTVPTGTSWSRGRIARFAREYGALFRDGEGVRLSYHPMFVVARPR
;
A
#
# COMPACT_ATOMS: atom_id res chain seq x y z
N MET A 1 -7.82 15.70 3.93
CA MET A 1 -6.45 16.26 3.73
C MET A 1 -6.07 16.09 2.27
N LEU A 2 -5.54 17.15 1.62
CA LEU A 2 -5.05 17.04 0.24
C LEU A 2 -3.80 16.15 0.20
N ILE A 3 -3.77 15.21 -0.73
CA ILE A 3 -2.64 14.31 -0.98
C ILE A 3 -1.53 15.11 -1.68
N ASP A 4 -0.38 15.25 -1.01
CA ASP A 4 0.81 15.90 -1.58
C ASP A 4 1.83 14.82 -1.96
N LYS A 5 1.87 14.48 -3.24
CA LYS A 5 2.76 13.45 -3.80
C LYS A 5 4.26 13.77 -3.64
N GLN A 6 4.64 15.05 -3.62
CA GLN A 6 6.04 15.44 -3.39
C GLN A 6 6.45 15.18 -1.93
N GLN A 7 5.56 15.49 -0.97
CA GLN A 7 5.82 15.15 0.42
C GLN A 7 5.85 13.63 0.65
N ILE A 8 4.93 12.88 0.04
CA ILE A 8 4.91 11.41 0.10
C ILE A 8 6.25 10.87 -0.40
N ARG A 9 6.69 11.27 -1.60
CA ARG A 9 7.99 10.87 -2.16
C ARG A 9 9.13 11.11 -1.18
N ARG A 10 9.28 12.33 -0.66
CA ARG A 10 10.37 12.69 0.29
C ARG A 10 10.32 11.85 1.58
N ARG A 11 9.15 11.48 2.06
CA ARG A 11 8.98 10.67 3.27
C ARG A 11 9.42 9.24 3.05
N PHE A 12 9.00 8.61 1.96
CA PHE A 12 9.42 7.26 1.60
C PHE A 12 10.92 7.20 1.28
N GLU A 13 11.49 8.21 0.61
CA GLU A 13 12.94 8.33 0.41
C GLU A 13 13.70 8.31 1.74
N ARG A 14 13.24 9.08 2.73
CA ARG A 14 13.87 9.12 4.07
C ARG A 14 13.69 7.82 4.85
N ALA A 15 12.56 7.14 4.68
CA ALA A 15 12.27 5.88 5.34
C ALA A 15 12.94 4.66 4.69
N ALA A 16 13.52 4.79 3.50
CA ALA A 16 14.02 3.69 2.67
C ALA A 16 14.98 2.73 3.41
N ALA A 17 15.82 3.23 4.32
CA ALA A 17 16.76 2.42 5.08
C ALA A 17 16.12 1.65 6.24
N THR A 18 14.97 2.09 6.74
CA THR A 18 14.30 1.53 7.92
C THR A 18 13.03 0.77 7.57
N TYR A 19 12.48 1.00 6.38
CA TYR A 19 11.18 0.51 5.95
C TYR A 19 11.01 -1.00 6.15
N ASP A 20 11.91 -1.80 5.61
CA ASP A 20 11.80 -3.27 5.65
C ASP A 20 11.72 -3.82 7.08
N ARG A 21 12.45 -3.21 8.03
CA ARG A 21 12.42 -3.64 9.43
C ARG A 21 11.14 -3.27 10.17
N GLN A 22 10.41 -2.28 9.66
CA GLN A 22 9.21 -1.73 10.29
C GLN A 22 7.92 -2.10 9.54
N ALA A 23 8.04 -2.68 8.34
CA ALA A 23 6.93 -2.96 7.44
C ALA A 23 6.10 -4.20 7.83
N VAL A 24 5.98 -4.51 9.14
CA VAL A 24 5.27 -5.70 9.65
C VAL A 24 3.83 -5.77 9.14
N ILE A 25 3.11 -4.65 9.14
CA ILE A 25 1.74 -4.60 8.62
C ILE A 25 1.72 -4.79 7.11
N GLN A 26 2.64 -4.15 6.39
CA GLN A 26 2.74 -4.28 4.95
C GLN A 26 3.04 -5.73 4.53
N GLU A 27 3.85 -6.45 5.30
CA GLU A 27 4.10 -7.88 5.09
C GLU A 27 2.83 -8.72 5.29
N ARG A 28 2.07 -8.49 6.37
CA ARG A 28 0.80 -9.18 6.62
C ARG A 28 -0.23 -8.88 5.53
N VAL A 29 -0.33 -7.62 5.11
CA VAL A 29 -1.23 -7.17 4.03
C VAL A 29 -0.83 -7.82 2.71
N ALA A 30 0.45 -7.83 2.35
CA ALA A 30 0.95 -8.49 1.15
C ALA A 30 0.67 -10.00 1.17
N ALA A 31 0.95 -10.67 2.29
CA ALA A 31 0.69 -12.10 2.45
C ALA A 31 -0.81 -12.45 2.29
N ARG A 32 -1.70 -11.63 2.86
CA ARG A 32 -3.14 -11.83 2.71
C ARG A 32 -3.61 -11.58 1.27
N LEU A 33 -3.14 -10.51 0.63
CA LEU A 33 -3.43 -10.22 -0.77
C LEU A 33 -3.03 -11.39 -1.68
N LEU A 34 -1.84 -11.96 -1.45
CA LEU A 34 -1.34 -13.12 -2.20
C LEU A 34 -2.14 -14.39 -1.93
N ALA A 35 -2.66 -14.58 -0.72
CA ALA A 35 -3.57 -15.69 -0.43
C ALA A 35 -4.89 -15.56 -1.20
N LEU A 36 -5.46 -14.36 -1.29
CA LEU A 36 -6.64 -14.09 -2.10
C LEU A 36 -6.35 -14.25 -3.59
N LEU A 37 -5.19 -13.79 -4.04
CA LEU A 37 -4.74 -13.97 -5.42
C LEU A 37 -4.61 -15.45 -5.79
N ALA A 38 -4.06 -16.29 -4.90
CA ALA A 38 -3.96 -17.74 -5.12
C ALA A 38 -5.33 -18.41 -5.26
N ALA A 39 -6.34 -17.93 -4.55
CA ALA A 39 -7.70 -18.48 -4.61
C ALA A 39 -8.51 -17.97 -5.82
N HIS A 40 -8.27 -16.76 -6.29
CA HIS A 40 -9.15 -16.06 -7.24
C HIS A 40 -8.46 -15.48 -8.47
N GLY A 41 -7.11 -15.44 -8.48
CA GLY A 41 -6.32 -14.84 -9.53
C GLY A 41 -6.03 -15.79 -10.71
N PRO A 42 -5.21 -15.35 -11.67
CA PRO A 42 -4.72 -16.19 -12.74
C PRO A 42 -3.73 -17.24 -12.21
N ALA A 43 -3.89 -18.49 -12.65
CA ALA A 43 -3.02 -19.59 -12.20
C ALA A 43 -1.56 -19.42 -12.69
N ALA A 44 -1.37 -18.85 -13.88
CA ALA A 44 -0.06 -18.76 -14.55
C ALA A 44 0.13 -17.38 -15.24
N PRO A 45 0.21 -16.27 -14.48
CA PRO A 45 0.43 -14.96 -15.08
C PRO A 45 1.82 -14.90 -15.71
N ARG A 46 1.93 -14.33 -16.91
CA ARG A 46 3.19 -14.15 -17.64
C ARG A 46 3.67 -12.70 -17.62
N ARG A 47 2.74 -11.75 -17.71
CA ARG A 47 3.02 -10.31 -17.70
C ARG A 47 2.36 -9.65 -16.50
N VAL A 48 3.15 -9.10 -15.59
CA VAL A 48 2.68 -8.53 -14.33
C VAL A 48 3.08 -7.07 -14.22
N LEU A 49 2.15 -6.22 -13.77
CA LEU A 49 2.41 -4.85 -13.33
C LEU A 49 2.20 -4.76 -11.82
N GLU A 50 3.21 -4.34 -11.11
CA GLU A 50 3.08 -3.94 -9.70
C GLU A 50 3.09 -2.42 -9.57
N ILE A 51 2.15 -1.86 -8.81
CA ILE A 51 2.03 -0.43 -8.55
C ILE A 51 2.38 -0.14 -7.11
N GLY A 52 3.40 0.72 -6.88
CA GLY A 52 3.90 1.07 -5.57
C GLY A 52 4.79 -0.02 -4.96
N CYS A 53 5.83 -0.42 -5.68
CA CYS A 53 6.69 -1.53 -5.28
C CYS A 53 7.59 -1.23 -4.07
N CYS A 54 7.82 0.06 -3.74
CA CYS A 54 8.66 0.50 -2.64
C CYS A 54 10.05 -0.21 -2.67
N THR A 55 10.36 -1.00 -1.65
CA THR A 55 11.63 -1.76 -1.52
C THR A 55 11.61 -3.11 -2.20
N GLY A 56 10.52 -3.49 -2.90
CA GLY A 56 10.37 -4.77 -3.62
C GLY A 56 9.88 -5.92 -2.75
N LEU A 57 9.23 -5.65 -1.63
CA LEU A 57 8.72 -6.68 -0.72
C LEU A 57 7.66 -7.55 -1.42
N LEU A 58 6.63 -6.95 -2.00
CA LEU A 58 5.58 -7.67 -2.73
C LEU A 58 6.14 -8.23 -4.05
N THR A 59 6.98 -7.47 -4.76
CA THR A 59 7.65 -7.91 -6.00
C THR A 59 8.29 -9.27 -5.83
N ARG A 60 9.15 -9.42 -4.80
CA ARG A 60 9.84 -10.68 -4.50
C ARG A 60 8.85 -11.81 -4.21
N GLN A 61 7.85 -11.56 -3.39
CA GLN A 61 6.85 -12.59 -3.03
C GLN A 61 6.00 -13.05 -4.23
N VAL A 62 5.68 -12.14 -5.16
CA VAL A 62 4.98 -12.48 -6.41
C VAL A 62 5.84 -13.35 -7.29
N LEU A 63 7.10 -12.99 -7.49
CA LEU A 63 8.05 -13.74 -8.31
C LEU A 63 8.35 -15.13 -7.74
N GLU A 64 8.50 -15.26 -6.43
CA GLU A 64 8.71 -16.56 -5.75
C GLU A 64 7.51 -17.52 -5.90
N ARG A 65 6.28 -16.98 -6.03
CA ARG A 65 5.07 -17.81 -6.15
C ARG A 65 4.71 -18.17 -7.59
N HIS A 66 5.12 -17.38 -8.56
CA HIS A 66 4.69 -17.51 -9.95
C HIS A 66 5.88 -17.65 -10.88
N GLY A 67 6.44 -18.86 -10.98
CA GLY A 67 7.55 -19.18 -11.90
C GLY A 67 7.20 -19.02 -13.41
N THR A 68 5.95 -18.69 -13.72
CA THR A 68 5.48 -18.45 -15.10
C THR A 68 5.70 -17.03 -15.58
N ILE A 69 6.08 -16.10 -14.69
CA ILE A 69 6.23 -14.68 -15.03
C ILE A 69 7.48 -14.51 -15.91
N THR A 70 7.25 -14.06 -17.13
CA THR A 70 8.31 -13.76 -18.11
C THR A 70 8.64 -12.27 -18.17
N GLU A 71 7.67 -11.41 -17.80
CA GLU A 71 7.85 -9.96 -17.77
C GLU A 71 7.18 -9.38 -16.53
N MET A 72 7.93 -8.61 -15.75
CA MET A 72 7.40 -7.87 -14.60
C MET A 72 7.81 -6.40 -14.69
N VAL A 73 6.82 -5.52 -14.74
CA VAL A 73 7.00 -4.08 -14.63
C VAL A 73 6.62 -3.67 -13.22
N VAL A 74 7.54 -3.03 -12.51
CA VAL A 74 7.27 -2.50 -11.18
C VAL A 74 7.29 -0.98 -11.21
N ASN A 75 6.27 -0.36 -10.67
CA ASN A 75 6.16 1.10 -10.63
C ASN A 75 6.34 1.62 -9.21
N ASP A 76 7.01 2.74 -9.09
CA ASP A 76 6.99 3.54 -7.85
C ASP A 76 7.17 5.04 -8.16
N LEU A 77 6.58 5.88 -7.29
CA LEU A 77 6.76 7.33 -7.30
C LEU A 77 8.21 7.73 -7.00
N VAL A 78 8.92 6.89 -6.24
CA VAL A 78 10.27 7.12 -5.71
C VAL A 78 11.31 6.40 -6.56
N ASP A 79 11.91 7.10 -7.52
CA ASP A 79 12.89 6.51 -8.45
C ASP A 79 14.14 5.93 -7.74
N SER A 80 14.52 6.45 -6.57
CA SER A 80 15.66 5.93 -5.82
C SER A 80 15.50 4.48 -5.33
N PHE A 81 14.31 3.90 -5.37
CA PHE A 81 14.10 2.46 -5.11
C PHE A 81 14.54 1.54 -6.24
N ARG A 82 14.67 2.06 -7.48
CA ARG A 82 15.01 1.30 -8.70
C ARG A 82 16.18 0.33 -8.50
N SER A 83 17.33 0.84 -8.10
CA SER A 83 18.54 0.02 -7.96
C SER A 83 18.36 -1.10 -6.93
N ARG A 84 17.73 -0.80 -5.80
CA ARG A 84 17.43 -1.77 -4.74
C ARG A 84 16.48 -2.86 -5.24
N VAL A 85 15.37 -2.47 -5.89
CA VAL A 85 14.35 -3.41 -6.36
C VAL A 85 14.92 -4.31 -7.45
N LEU A 86 15.63 -3.76 -8.43
CA LEU A 86 16.25 -4.54 -9.49
C LEU A 86 17.30 -5.52 -8.93
N ALA A 87 18.16 -5.08 -8.01
CA ALA A 87 19.17 -5.97 -7.40
C ALA A 87 18.56 -7.08 -6.54
N ARG A 88 17.46 -6.76 -5.83
CA ARG A 88 16.82 -7.70 -4.89
C ARG A 88 15.91 -8.73 -5.56
N CYS A 89 15.24 -8.33 -6.66
CA CYS A 89 14.15 -9.08 -7.24
C CYS A 89 14.48 -9.67 -8.62
N SER A 90 15.65 -9.38 -9.21
CA SER A 90 16.06 -10.02 -10.46
C SER A 90 16.21 -11.52 -10.30
N GLN A 91 15.65 -12.26 -11.25
CA GLN A 91 15.77 -13.71 -11.32
C GLN A 91 15.86 -14.19 -12.78
N PRO A 92 16.50 -15.34 -13.04
CA PRO A 92 16.56 -15.91 -14.37
C PRO A 92 15.18 -16.15 -14.98
N GLY A 93 15.02 -15.85 -16.27
CA GLY A 93 13.78 -16.11 -17.00
C GLY A 93 12.72 -15.01 -16.89
N THR A 94 12.91 -14.00 -16.03
CA THR A 94 11.99 -12.86 -15.90
C THR A 94 12.66 -11.55 -16.29
N ALA A 95 12.11 -10.86 -17.29
CA ALA A 95 12.48 -9.48 -17.60
C ALA A 95 11.84 -8.52 -16.57
N LEU A 96 12.62 -8.08 -15.59
CA LEU A 96 12.19 -7.12 -14.58
C LEU A 96 12.56 -5.70 -14.99
N SER A 97 11.58 -4.80 -15.04
CA SER A 97 11.78 -3.40 -15.37
C SER A 97 11.13 -2.47 -14.34
N PHE A 98 11.72 -1.28 -14.15
CA PHE A 98 11.24 -0.28 -13.19
C PHE A 98 10.69 0.95 -13.91
N LEU A 99 9.42 1.25 -13.69
CA LEU A 99 8.68 2.39 -14.23
C LEU A 99 8.60 3.47 -13.15
N ALA A 100 9.49 4.46 -13.21
CA ALA A 100 9.47 5.57 -12.25
C ALA A 100 8.34 6.56 -12.53
N GLY A 101 7.74 7.07 -11.47
CA GLY A 101 6.80 8.18 -11.55
C GLY A 101 5.41 7.88 -11.00
N ASP A 102 4.60 8.93 -10.98
CA ASP A 102 3.20 8.85 -10.54
C ASP A 102 2.38 8.06 -11.55
N ILE A 103 1.89 6.90 -11.13
CA ILE A 103 1.09 6.04 -12.01
C ILE A 103 -0.19 6.71 -12.50
N GLU A 104 -0.69 7.75 -11.84
CA GLU A 104 -1.83 8.53 -12.35
C GLU A 104 -1.49 9.27 -13.64
N GLN A 105 -0.21 9.56 -13.90
CA GLN A 105 0.26 10.34 -15.06
C GLN A 105 1.20 9.56 -15.97
N THR A 106 1.93 8.59 -15.43
CA THR A 106 2.96 7.83 -16.17
C THR A 106 2.33 6.88 -17.17
N GLY A 107 2.86 6.80 -18.39
CA GLY A 107 2.42 5.84 -19.42
C GLY A 107 2.66 4.40 -18.99
N ILE A 108 1.61 3.58 -19.00
CA ILE A 108 1.70 2.15 -18.67
C ILE A 108 2.00 1.37 -19.96
N PRO A 109 3.07 0.54 -20.01
CA PRO A 109 3.47 -0.17 -21.22
C PRO A 109 2.62 -1.42 -21.44
N GLY A 110 1.79 -1.44 -22.47
CA GLY A 110 1.09 -2.64 -22.93
C GLY A 110 -0.06 -3.11 -22.03
N ARG A 111 -0.27 -4.43 -22.02
CA ARG A 111 -1.33 -5.09 -21.24
C ARG A 111 -0.76 -6.23 -20.41
N PHE A 112 -1.41 -6.55 -19.29
CA PHE A 112 -0.94 -7.47 -18.26
C PHE A 112 -1.98 -8.55 -17.95
N ASP A 113 -1.51 -9.72 -17.54
CA ASP A 113 -2.34 -10.79 -17.00
C ASP A 113 -2.72 -10.50 -15.55
N LEU A 114 -1.83 -9.77 -14.84
CA LEU A 114 -2.03 -9.38 -13.45
C LEU A 114 -1.56 -7.94 -13.26
N ILE A 115 -2.42 -7.12 -12.67
CA ILE A 115 -2.03 -5.84 -12.05
C ILE A 115 -2.20 -6.01 -10.55
N ILE A 116 -1.12 -5.80 -9.80
CA ILE A 116 -1.12 -5.98 -8.34
C ILE A 116 -0.59 -4.74 -7.63
N SER A 117 -1.12 -4.47 -6.44
CA SER A 117 -0.68 -3.36 -5.60
C SER A 117 -0.97 -3.62 -4.13
N SER A 118 -0.05 -3.30 -3.24
CA SER A 118 -0.27 -3.37 -1.80
C SER A 118 0.05 -2.05 -1.14
N SER A 119 -0.90 -1.54 -0.34
CA SER A 119 -0.73 -0.34 0.49
C SER A 119 -0.37 0.93 -0.29
N THR A 120 -0.92 1.12 -1.51
CA THR A 120 -0.59 2.25 -2.38
C THR A 120 -1.82 3.06 -2.83
N PHE A 121 -2.94 2.42 -3.15
CA PHE A 121 -4.08 3.06 -3.82
C PHE A 121 -4.73 4.20 -3.02
N HIS A 122 -4.57 4.24 -1.71
CA HIS A 122 -5.02 5.35 -0.86
C HIS A 122 -4.21 6.66 -1.04
N TRP A 123 -3.13 6.63 -1.82
CA TRP A 123 -2.34 7.81 -2.20
C TRP A 123 -2.76 8.41 -3.54
N PHE A 124 -3.77 7.87 -4.22
CA PHE A 124 -4.26 8.45 -5.46
C PHE A 124 -5.20 9.63 -5.21
N HIS A 125 -5.11 10.64 -6.09
CA HIS A 125 -6.04 11.76 -6.07
C HIS A 125 -7.42 11.33 -6.59
N ASP A 126 -7.44 10.51 -7.66
CA ASP A 126 -8.65 10.01 -8.29
C ASP A 126 -8.56 8.50 -8.57
N LEU A 127 -8.91 7.73 -7.55
CA LEU A 127 -8.92 6.27 -7.64
C LEU A 127 -9.88 5.77 -8.74
N ALA A 128 -11.01 6.45 -8.97
CA ALA A 128 -11.97 6.02 -9.97
C ALA A 128 -11.40 6.12 -11.39
N THR A 129 -10.74 7.23 -11.71
CA THR A 129 -10.04 7.41 -13.00
C THR A 129 -8.89 6.41 -13.16
N VAL A 130 -8.13 6.14 -12.09
CA VAL A 130 -7.07 5.12 -12.12
C VAL A 130 -7.65 3.75 -12.43
N LEU A 131 -8.72 3.33 -11.77
CA LEU A 131 -9.37 2.04 -12.00
C LEU A 131 -9.85 1.90 -13.46
N ALA A 132 -10.50 2.93 -14.01
CA ALA A 132 -10.91 2.96 -15.42
C ALA A 132 -9.73 2.79 -16.37
N ARG A 133 -8.60 3.42 -16.04
CA ARG A 133 -7.37 3.33 -16.83
C ARG A 133 -6.74 1.93 -16.72
N LEU A 134 -6.60 1.38 -15.52
CA LEU A 134 -6.03 0.05 -15.30
C LEU A 134 -6.82 -1.03 -16.01
N ARG A 135 -8.16 -0.88 -16.14
CA ARG A 135 -8.99 -1.80 -16.93
C ARG A 135 -8.53 -1.94 -18.38
N ARG A 136 -8.05 -0.85 -19.00
CA ARG A 136 -7.56 -0.87 -20.41
C ARG A 136 -6.21 -1.57 -20.53
N HIS A 137 -5.44 -1.67 -19.45
CA HIS A 137 -4.14 -2.32 -19.39
C HIS A 137 -4.21 -3.77 -18.89
N LEU A 138 -5.39 -4.31 -18.65
CA LEU A 138 -5.57 -5.74 -18.40
C LEU A 138 -5.93 -6.48 -19.68
N GLN A 139 -5.45 -7.71 -19.82
CA GLN A 139 -5.90 -8.66 -20.81
C GLN A 139 -7.33 -9.11 -20.51
N GLY A 140 -8.03 -9.79 -21.44
CA GLY A 140 -9.42 -10.19 -21.27
C GLY A 140 -9.66 -11.04 -20.02
N GLU A 141 -8.80 -12.02 -19.79
CA GLU A 141 -8.82 -12.91 -18.61
C GLU A 141 -7.92 -12.42 -17.46
N GLY A 142 -7.44 -11.19 -17.54
CA GLY A 142 -6.54 -10.61 -16.56
C GLY A 142 -7.20 -10.38 -15.19
N CYS A 143 -6.38 -10.02 -14.22
CA CYS A 143 -6.80 -9.80 -12.86
C CYS A 143 -6.21 -8.51 -12.29
N LEU A 144 -7.04 -7.74 -11.59
CA LEU A 144 -6.62 -6.66 -10.71
C LEU A 144 -6.72 -7.15 -9.28
N ALA A 145 -5.60 -7.14 -8.56
CA ALA A 145 -5.55 -7.49 -7.14
C ALA A 145 -4.88 -6.35 -6.36
N PHE A 146 -5.58 -5.78 -5.38
CA PHE A 146 -4.95 -4.74 -4.58
C PHE A 146 -5.41 -4.73 -3.14
N ALA A 147 -4.56 -4.17 -2.29
CA ALA A 147 -4.89 -3.81 -0.93
C ALA A 147 -4.65 -2.31 -0.69
N MET A 148 -5.58 -1.69 0.01
CA MET A 148 -5.48 -0.31 0.49
C MET A 148 -6.05 -0.20 1.90
N TYR A 149 -6.03 0.98 2.49
CA TYR A 149 -6.57 1.16 3.83
C TYR A 149 -7.97 1.78 3.81
N GLY A 150 -8.74 1.46 4.85
CA GLY A 150 -10.11 1.90 5.10
C GLY A 150 -10.25 2.90 6.26
N PRO A 151 -11.49 3.24 6.64
CA PRO A 151 -11.79 4.35 7.56
C PRO A 151 -11.16 4.25 8.94
N ASP A 152 -10.96 3.04 9.47
CA ASP A 152 -10.35 2.85 10.80
C ASP A 152 -8.82 2.82 10.79
N ASN A 153 -8.19 3.06 9.65
CA ASN A 153 -6.74 3.11 9.57
C ASN A 153 -6.19 4.29 10.37
N LEU A 154 -5.25 4.00 11.29
CA LEU A 154 -4.61 4.98 12.17
C LEU A 154 -5.64 5.85 12.93
N ARG A 155 -6.77 5.26 13.34
CA ARG A 155 -7.87 5.98 14.00
C ARG A 155 -7.43 6.68 15.28
N GLU A 156 -6.49 6.11 16.02
CA GLU A 156 -5.93 6.68 17.25
C GLU A 156 -5.20 8.01 16.97
N ILE A 157 -4.43 8.05 15.89
CA ILE A 157 -3.74 9.28 15.46
C ILE A 157 -4.76 10.33 15.03
N ARG A 158 -5.73 9.93 14.21
CA ARG A 158 -6.76 10.85 13.70
C ARG A 158 -7.62 11.41 14.83
N GLN A 159 -7.98 10.59 15.81
CA GLN A 159 -8.79 11.03 16.96
C GLN A 159 -8.08 12.11 17.80
N LEU A 160 -6.76 12.00 18.01
CA LEU A 160 -6.01 12.96 18.82
C LEU A 160 -5.54 14.19 18.03
N THR A 161 -5.31 14.04 16.74
CA THR A 161 -4.68 15.12 15.95
C THR A 161 -5.64 15.82 15.01
N GLY A 162 -6.80 15.21 14.70
CA GLY A 162 -7.68 15.64 13.64
C GLY A 162 -7.09 15.44 12.23
N ILE A 163 -5.92 14.78 12.13
CA ILE A 163 -5.18 14.65 10.88
C ILE A 163 -5.24 13.20 10.39
N GLY A 164 -5.63 13.00 9.14
CA GLY A 164 -5.69 11.70 8.48
C GLY A 164 -6.15 11.83 7.04
N LEU A 165 -5.99 10.76 6.27
CA LEU A 165 -6.61 10.63 4.96
C LEU A 165 -8.09 10.31 5.11
N GLU A 166 -8.88 10.70 4.13
CA GLU A 166 -10.23 10.19 3.95
C GLU A 166 -10.16 8.88 3.16
N TYR A 167 -10.78 7.87 3.68
CA TYR A 167 -10.81 6.55 3.07
C TYR A 167 -12.26 6.19 2.75
N PRO A 168 -12.55 5.57 1.58
CA PRO A 168 -13.85 4.95 1.36
C PRO A 168 -14.04 3.79 2.35
N ASP A 169 -15.25 3.48 2.72
CA ASP A 169 -15.57 2.19 3.33
C ASP A 169 -15.53 1.06 2.27
N VAL A 170 -15.61 -0.19 2.74
CA VAL A 170 -15.50 -1.36 1.85
C VAL A 170 -16.64 -1.43 0.83
N GLY A 171 -17.83 -0.96 1.17
CA GLY A 171 -18.97 -0.91 0.27
C GLY A 171 -18.79 0.12 -0.85
N ALA A 172 -18.36 1.33 -0.49
CA ALA A 172 -18.04 2.39 -1.45
C ALA A 172 -16.87 1.99 -2.37
N LEU A 173 -15.81 1.37 -1.81
CA LEU A 173 -14.69 0.86 -2.59
C LEU A 173 -15.15 -0.20 -3.59
N ARG A 174 -15.94 -1.19 -3.12
CA ARG A 174 -16.51 -2.24 -3.98
C ARG A 174 -17.35 -1.65 -5.11
N ALA A 175 -18.26 -0.74 -4.82
CA ALA A 175 -19.09 -0.08 -5.81
C ALA A 175 -18.26 0.70 -6.85
N MET A 176 -17.17 1.35 -6.42
CA MET A 176 -16.25 2.05 -7.32
C MET A 176 -15.53 1.08 -8.27
N VAL A 177 -15.05 -0.05 -7.77
CA VAL A 177 -14.39 -1.09 -8.58
C VAL A 177 -15.39 -1.73 -9.55
N GLU A 178 -16.62 -1.97 -9.10
CA GLU A 178 -17.66 -2.62 -9.91
C GLU A 178 -18.13 -1.79 -11.12
N ARG A 179 -17.76 -0.52 -11.22
CA ARG A 179 -17.98 0.27 -12.44
C ARG A 179 -17.21 -0.25 -13.66
N HIS A 180 -16.08 -0.89 -13.43
CA HIS A 180 -15.16 -1.31 -14.50
C HIS A 180 -14.79 -2.79 -14.45
N PHE A 181 -15.03 -3.46 -13.33
CA PHE A 181 -14.61 -4.82 -13.05
C PHE A 181 -15.75 -5.65 -12.47
N ARG A 182 -15.64 -6.96 -12.55
CA ARG A 182 -16.41 -7.90 -11.74
C ARG A 182 -15.57 -8.25 -10.52
N VAL A 183 -15.98 -7.83 -9.34
CA VAL A 183 -15.33 -8.16 -8.07
C VAL A 183 -15.53 -9.65 -7.78
N VAL A 184 -14.43 -10.38 -7.57
CA VAL A 184 -14.45 -11.82 -7.25
C VAL A 184 -14.13 -12.09 -5.78
N ALA A 185 -13.38 -11.18 -5.13
CA ALA A 185 -13.19 -11.17 -3.68
C ALA A 185 -13.08 -9.73 -3.19
N CYS A 186 -13.70 -9.43 -2.06
CA CYS A 186 -13.61 -8.15 -1.38
C CYS A 186 -13.77 -8.41 0.12
N GLU A 187 -12.77 -8.03 0.90
CA GLU A 187 -12.80 -8.17 2.36
C GLU A 187 -12.07 -7.01 3.03
N GLU A 188 -12.33 -6.82 4.31
CA GLU A 188 -11.61 -5.90 5.18
C GLU A 188 -11.18 -6.61 6.46
N ARG A 189 -10.15 -6.08 7.10
CA ARG A 189 -9.64 -6.57 8.38
C ARG A 189 -9.25 -5.41 9.27
N LEU A 190 -9.31 -5.63 10.57
CA LEU A 190 -8.72 -4.72 11.53
C LEU A 190 -7.48 -5.41 12.14
N GLU A 191 -6.33 -4.83 11.90
CA GLU A 191 -5.05 -5.28 12.42
C GLU A 191 -4.59 -4.32 13.51
N THR A 192 -4.06 -4.84 14.60
CA THR A 192 -3.56 -4.02 15.69
C THR A 192 -2.09 -4.35 15.97
N LEU A 193 -1.27 -3.31 16.10
CA LEU A 193 0.08 -3.40 16.65
C LEU A 193 0.10 -2.78 18.04
N VAL A 194 0.85 -3.39 18.95
CA VAL A 194 1.08 -2.84 20.30
C VAL A 194 2.51 -2.32 20.38
N PHE A 195 2.66 -1.11 20.87
CA PHE A 195 3.92 -0.41 21.06
C PHE A 195 4.14 -0.11 22.54
N ALA A 196 5.40 0.04 22.95
CA ALA A 196 5.73 0.36 24.33
C ALA A 196 5.06 1.66 24.81
N ASP A 197 5.02 2.67 23.94
CA ASP A 197 4.42 3.98 24.24
C ASP A 197 4.06 4.75 22.94
N ALA A 198 3.47 5.93 23.11
CA ALA A 198 3.10 6.81 22.00
C ALA A 198 4.29 7.32 21.19
N MET A 199 5.49 7.40 21.77
CA MET A 199 6.69 7.83 21.05
C MET A 199 7.18 6.74 20.12
N ALA A 200 7.09 5.47 20.53
CA ALA A 200 7.35 4.32 19.68
C ALA A 200 6.38 4.26 18.49
N VAL A 201 5.10 4.62 18.69
CA VAL A 201 4.11 4.76 17.60
C VAL A 201 4.56 5.83 16.59
N LEU A 202 4.90 7.04 17.06
CA LEU A 202 5.36 8.12 16.16
C LEU A 202 6.64 7.75 15.42
N GLN A 203 7.55 7.04 16.09
CA GLN A 203 8.78 6.56 15.48
C GLN A 203 8.49 5.53 14.38
N HIS A 204 7.61 4.56 14.63
CA HIS A 204 7.18 3.56 13.65
C HIS A 204 6.57 4.22 12.41
N LEU A 205 5.63 5.16 12.57
CA LEU A 205 5.02 5.87 11.46
C LEU A 205 6.07 6.62 10.61
N ARG A 206 7.04 7.28 11.27
CA ARG A 206 8.13 7.95 10.57
C ARG A 206 9.03 6.97 9.80
N GLN A 207 9.31 5.81 10.37
CA GLN A 207 10.19 4.79 9.79
C GLN A 207 9.54 4.00 8.65
N THR A 208 8.21 4.03 8.54
CA THR A 208 7.43 3.44 7.44
C THR A 208 6.99 4.46 6.39
N GLY A 209 7.45 5.72 6.48
CA GLY A 209 7.06 6.77 5.53
C GLY A 209 5.63 7.31 5.74
N VAL A 210 4.87 6.72 6.65
CA VAL A 210 3.53 7.15 7.03
C VAL A 210 3.68 8.19 8.13
N THR A 211 3.89 9.44 7.76
CA THR A 211 4.04 10.51 8.74
C THR A 211 2.71 11.21 8.97
N VAL A 212 2.37 11.48 10.23
CA VAL A 212 1.32 12.45 10.55
C VAL A 212 1.75 13.78 9.92
N PRO A 213 0.95 14.39 9.01
CA PRO A 213 1.31 15.66 8.40
C PRO A 213 1.44 16.70 9.50
N THR A 214 2.67 17.09 9.78
CA THR A 214 2.96 18.17 10.72
C THR A 214 3.03 19.47 9.93
N GLY A 215 1.87 20.03 9.60
CA GLY A 215 1.81 21.42 9.09
C GLY A 215 2.28 22.45 10.13
N THR A 216 2.51 22.01 11.36
CA THR A 216 3.06 22.81 12.46
C THR A 216 4.15 21.99 13.16
N SER A 217 5.28 22.60 13.45
CA SER A 217 6.33 21.99 14.26
C SER A 217 5.75 21.54 15.61
N TRP A 218 5.95 20.27 15.95
CA TRP A 218 5.53 19.76 17.25
C TRP A 218 6.46 20.35 18.32
N SER A 219 5.95 21.28 19.11
CA SER A 219 6.66 21.77 20.31
C SER A 219 6.80 20.64 21.33
N ARG A 220 7.78 20.73 22.20
CA ARG A 220 7.97 19.74 23.29
C ARG A 220 6.69 19.55 24.12
N GLY A 221 5.97 20.64 24.42
CA GLY A 221 4.70 20.58 25.15
C GLY A 221 3.60 19.83 24.40
N ARG A 222 3.51 20.00 23.07
CA ARG A 222 2.53 19.29 22.22
C ARG A 222 2.84 17.80 22.14
N ILE A 223 4.12 17.44 22.04
CA ILE A 223 4.54 16.03 22.08
C ILE A 223 4.19 15.39 23.44
N ALA A 224 4.50 16.05 24.54
CA ALA A 224 4.20 15.55 25.89
C ALA A 224 2.69 15.39 26.12
N ARG A 225 1.90 16.34 25.65
CA ARG A 225 0.43 16.25 25.70
C ARG A 225 -0.07 15.06 24.87
N PHE A 226 0.35 14.92 23.64
CA PHE A 226 0.00 13.79 22.76
C PHE A 226 0.35 12.45 23.43
N ALA A 227 1.58 12.31 23.96
CA ALA A 227 2.01 11.06 24.59
C ALA A 227 1.15 10.69 25.80
N ARG A 228 0.79 11.66 26.65
CA ARG A 228 -0.08 11.45 27.80
C ARG A 228 -1.49 11.05 27.39
N GLU A 229 -2.11 11.78 26.44
CA GLU A 229 -3.46 11.51 25.97
C GLU A 229 -3.54 10.18 25.24
N TYR A 230 -2.53 9.85 24.41
CA TYR A 230 -2.44 8.57 23.73
C TYR A 230 -2.34 7.40 24.70
N GLY A 231 -1.47 7.49 25.70
CA GLY A 231 -1.30 6.48 26.73
C GLY A 231 -2.55 6.27 27.58
N ALA A 232 -3.32 7.35 27.83
CA ALA A 232 -4.57 7.27 28.60
C ALA A 232 -5.72 6.63 27.80
N LEU A 233 -5.86 6.95 26.48
CA LEU A 233 -7.02 6.55 25.68
C LEU A 233 -6.83 5.22 24.95
N PHE A 234 -5.59 4.86 24.61
CA PHE A 234 -5.33 3.72 23.73
C PHE A 234 -4.42 2.66 24.36
N ARG A 235 -4.50 2.53 25.68
CA ARG A 235 -3.77 1.51 26.43
C ARG A 235 -4.20 0.11 25.98
N ASP A 236 -3.21 -0.78 25.80
CA ASP A 236 -3.41 -2.18 25.47
C ASP A 236 -2.35 -3.03 26.18
N GLY A 237 -2.75 -3.72 27.22
CA GLY A 237 -1.84 -4.39 28.15
C GLY A 237 -0.85 -3.41 28.79
N GLU A 238 0.44 -3.71 28.68
CA GLU A 238 1.52 -2.85 29.18
C GLU A 238 1.91 -1.73 28.19
N GLY A 239 1.32 -1.72 26.98
CA GLY A 239 1.64 -0.78 25.92
C GLY A 239 0.47 0.05 25.45
N VAL A 240 0.57 0.51 24.23
CA VAL A 240 -0.47 1.28 23.51
C VAL A 240 -0.69 0.70 22.12
N ARG A 241 -1.95 0.66 21.68
CA ARG A 241 -2.31 0.13 20.37
C ARG A 241 -2.23 1.16 19.25
N LEU A 242 -1.99 0.67 18.04
CA LEU A 242 -2.16 1.39 16.79
C LEU A 242 -2.94 0.50 15.82
N SER A 243 -4.05 0.99 15.29
CA SER A 243 -4.93 0.22 14.41
C SER A 243 -4.60 0.47 12.95
N TYR A 244 -4.61 -0.61 12.17
CA TYR A 244 -4.57 -0.61 10.71
C TYR A 244 -5.84 -1.28 10.17
N HIS A 245 -6.39 -0.73 9.11
CA HIS A 245 -7.64 -1.23 8.51
C HIS A 245 -7.41 -1.58 7.02
N PRO A 246 -6.70 -2.66 6.70
CA PRO A 246 -6.52 -3.07 5.32
C PRO A 246 -7.83 -3.60 4.71
N MET A 247 -8.10 -3.16 3.50
CA MET A 247 -9.16 -3.64 2.61
C MET A 247 -8.52 -4.28 1.38
N PHE A 248 -9.07 -5.39 0.93
CA PHE A 248 -8.54 -6.21 -0.14
C PHE A 248 -9.58 -6.38 -1.24
N VAL A 249 -9.14 -6.29 -2.48
CA VAL A 249 -9.99 -6.50 -3.65
C VAL A 249 -9.25 -7.38 -4.66
N VAL A 250 -9.95 -8.40 -5.16
CA VAL A 250 -9.57 -9.15 -6.36
C VAL A 250 -10.71 -9.02 -7.36
N ALA A 251 -10.40 -8.60 -8.58
CA ALA A 251 -11.40 -8.31 -9.59
C ALA A 251 -10.91 -8.67 -10.99
N ARG A 252 -11.84 -9.01 -11.87
CA ARG A 252 -11.58 -9.32 -13.29
C ARG A 252 -12.23 -8.29 -14.20
N PRO A 253 -11.70 -8.05 -15.39
CA PRO A 253 -12.36 -7.21 -16.40
C PRO A 253 -13.81 -7.65 -16.64
N ARG A 254 -14.69 -6.66 -16.84
CA ARG A 254 -16.03 -6.90 -17.40
C ARG A 254 -15.96 -6.98 -18.90
#